data_7c0ad157baecac1545c92feedbad7d44
#
_entry.id   7c0ad157baecac1545c92feedbad7d44
#
_cell.length_a   1.000
_cell.length_b   1.000
_cell.length_c   1.000
_cell.angle_alpha   90.00
_cell.angle_beta   90.00
_cell.angle_gamma   90.00
#
_symmetry.space_group_name_H-M   'P 1'
#
loop_
_entity.id
_entity.type
_entity.pdbx_description
1 polymer ?
#
loop_
_entity_poly.entity_id
_entity_poly.type
_entity_poly.pdbx_seq_one_letter_code
_entity_poly.pdbx_strand_id
1 'polypeptide(L)'
;ILPPWIEMVRRTNPSSAGKAPETGAFPFYNFDYERILKMTDKLFFSLFSAALSSSDRDAFVSDWSLSSVWGDAPDADIPADRIDLLARLWDAAPLPIRDIRQHTGLSQSAFATRYCIPTRTLEDWERGVRNCPDYLRLLLAQASGLYTRP
;
A
#
# COMPACT_ATOMS: atom_id res chain seq x y z
N ILE A 1 11.04 -22.58 -4.54
CA ILE A 1 10.18 -22.90 -5.70
C ILE A 1 9.48 -21.60 -6.06
N LEU A 2 9.80 -21.02 -7.22
CA LEU A 2 9.19 -19.77 -7.68
C LEU A 2 7.74 -20.03 -8.15
N PRO A 3 6.81 -19.11 -7.92
CA PRO A 3 5.43 -19.31 -8.34
C PRO A 3 5.29 -19.34 -9.87
N PRO A 4 4.30 -20.08 -10.41
CA PRO A 4 4.16 -20.38 -11.84
C PRO A 4 4.07 -19.16 -12.77
N TRP A 5 3.56 -18.02 -12.27
CA TRP A 5 3.42 -16.80 -13.06
C TRP A 5 4.77 -16.13 -13.39
N ILE A 6 5.83 -16.39 -12.61
CA ILE A 6 7.18 -15.86 -12.91
C ILE A 6 7.75 -16.53 -14.17
N GLU A 7 7.49 -17.82 -14.37
CA GLU A 7 7.89 -18.51 -15.60
C GLU A 7 7.08 -18.06 -16.82
N MET A 8 5.82 -17.71 -16.63
CA MET A 8 4.97 -17.17 -17.68
C MET A 8 5.50 -15.81 -18.19
N VAL A 9 5.93 -14.93 -17.28
CA VAL A 9 6.52 -13.62 -17.65
C VAL A 9 7.84 -13.80 -18.40
N ARG A 10 8.65 -14.80 -18.06
CA ARG A 10 9.91 -15.14 -18.77
C ARG A 10 9.65 -15.65 -20.19
N ARG A 11 8.57 -16.37 -20.43
CA ARG A 11 8.23 -16.92 -21.76
C ARG A 11 7.70 -15.86 -22.73
N THR A 12 7.06 -14.81 -22.22
CA THR A 12 6.48 -13.73 -23.05
C THR A 12 7.49 -12.65 -23.45
N ASN A 13 8.71 -12.65 -22.86
CA ASN A 13 9.75 -11.70 -23.22
C ASN A 13 11.13 -12.35 -23.34
N PRO A 14 11.41 -13.10 -24.43
CA PRO A 14 12.67 -13.81 -24.63
C PRO A 14 13.89 -12.88 -24.82
N SER A 15 13.69 -11.56 -24.96
CA SER A 15 14.77 -10.58 -25.10
C SER A 15 15.42 -10.14 -23.77
N SER A 16 14.93 -10.63 -22.61
CA SER A 16 15.46 -10.23 -21.30
C SER A 16 16.48 -11.23 -20.71
N ALA A 17 16.90 -12.21 -21.48
CA ALA A 17 17.96 -13.16 -21.09
C ALA A 17 19.36 -12.58 -21.43
N GLY A 18 19.74 -11.50 -20.77
CA GLY A 18 21.09 -10.99 -20.95
C GLY A 18 21.28 -9.56 -20.47
N LYS A 19 21.79 -9.41 -19.27
CA LYS A 19 22.22 -8.24 -18.51
C LYS A 19 21.19 -7.75 -17.49
N ALA A 20 21.65 -7.74 -16.23
CA ALA A 20 21.05 -6.94 -15.19
C ALA A 20 20.93 -5.48 -15.72
N PRO A 21 19.79 -4.80 -15.58
CA PRO A 21 19.67 -3.42 -16.02
C PRO A 21 20.63 -2.56 -15.19
N GLU A 22 21.55 -1.90 -15.91
CA GLU A 22 22.32 -0.82 -15.34
C GLU A 22 21.36 0.22 -14.79
N THR A 23 21.62 0.64 -13.56
CA THR A 23 21.00 1.73 -12.81
C THR A 23 20.47 2.84 -13.71
N GLY A 24 19.14 3.02 -13.80
CA GLY A 24 18.64 4.25 -14.38
C GLY A 24 17.21 4.34 -14.90
N ALA A 25 16.35 3.35 -14.75
CA ALA A 25 15.08 3.43 -15.46
C ALA A 25 13.85 2.82 -14.77
N PHE A 26 13.76 2.80 -13.45
CA PHE A 26 12.46 2.72 -12.75
C PHE A 26 12.66 3.16 -11.29
N PRO A 27 12.16 4.33 -10.89
CA PRO A 27 12.29 4.84 -9.51
C PRO A 27 11.49 4.04 -8.45
N PHE A 28 10.90 2.91 -8.83
CA PHE A 28 10.05 2.09 -7.95
C PHE A 28 10.71 0.77 -7.49
N TYR A 29 11.96 0.47 -7.85
CA TYR A 29 12.59 -0.84 -7.55
C TYR A 29 13.75 -0.82 -6.56
N ASN A 30 13.94 0.28 -5.81
CA ASN A 30 14.84 0.28 -4.66
C ASN A 30 14.08 0.11 -3.34
N PHE A 31 13.06 -0.73 -3.35
CA PHE A 31 12.52 -1.24 -2.12
C PHE A 31 13.40 -2.42 -1.67
N ASP A 32 14.01 -2.28 -0.51
CA ASP A 32 14.87 -3.30 0.10
C ASP A 32 14.01 -4.54 0.45
N TYR A 33 13.97 -5.51 -0.46
CA TYR A 33 13.16 -6.73 -0.36
C TYR A 33 13.42 -7.51 0.94
N GLU A 34 14.62 -7.41 1.49
CA GLU A 34 14.96 -8.11 2.74
C GLU A 34 14.30 -7.50 3.98
N ARG A 35 13.98 -6.21 3.94
CA ARG A 35 13.24 -5.51 5.01
C ARG A 35 11.74 -5.77 4.97
N ILE A 36 11.18 -5.96 3.77
CA ILE A 36 9.76 -6.31 3.57
C ILE A 36 9.44 -7.68 4.18
N LEU A 37 10.39 -8.61 4.20
CA LEU A 37 10.22 -9.95 4.77
C LEU A 37 9.95 -9.96 6.29
N LYS A 38 10.19 -8.85 7.00
CA LYS A 38 9.86 -8.72 8.43
C LYS A 38 8.42 -8.29 8.69
N MET A 39 7.70 -7.73 7.71
CA MET A 39 6.31 -7.33 7.90
C MET A 39 5.36 -8.49 7.66
N THR A 40 4.88 -9.10 8.73
CA THR A 40 3.84 -10.12 8.65
C THR A 40 2.48 -9.48 8.37
N ASP A 41 1.54 -10.25 7.78
CA ASP A 41 0.15 -9.79 7.58
C ASP A 41 -0.51 -9.36 8.89
N LYS A 42 -0.19 -10.03 9.98
CA LYS A 42 -0.68 -9.69 11.32
C LYS A 42 -0.18 -8.32 11.79
N LEU A 43 1.11 -8.04 11.60
CA LEU A 43 1.68 -6.74 11.95
C LEU A 43 1.04 -5.63 11.11
N PHE A 44 0.93 -5.83 9.79
CA PHE A 44 0.29 -4.87 8.91
C PHE A 44 -1.15 -4.57 9.31
N PHE A 45 -1.95 -5.60 9.64
CA PHE A 45 -3.31 -5.41 10.11
C PHE A 45 -3.38 -4.62 11.42
N SER A 46 -2.44 -4.87 12.34
CA SER A 46 -2.36 -4.12 13.61
C SER A 46 -2.02 -2.64 13.37
N LEU A 47 -1.07 -2.36 12.47
CA LEU A 47 -0.70 -1.00 12.09
C LEU A 47 -1.86 -0.25 11.43
N PHE A 48 -2.56 -0.90 10.50
CA PHE A 48 -3.73 -0.32 9.83
C PHE A 48 -4.86 -0.01 10.80
N SER A 49 -5.16 -0.94 11.72
CA SER A 49 -6.19 -0.74 12.74
C SER A 49 -5.83 0.40 13.70
N ALA A 50 -4.55 0.49 14.08
CA ALA A 50 -4.04 1.57 14.91
C ALA A 50 -4.10 2.92 14.19
N ALA A 51 -3.74 2.97 12.90
CA ALA A 51 -3.84 4.19 12.09
C ALA A 51 -5.28 4.71 11.98
N LEU A 52 -6.27 3.81 11.81
CA LEU A 52 -7.69 4.18 11.79
C LEU A 52 -8.18 4.73 13.13
N SER A 53 -7.57 4.32 14.24
CA SER A 53 -7.96 4.73 15.60
C SER A 53 -7.18 5.93 16.11
N SER A 54 -6.09 6.31 15.44
CA SER A 54 -5.21 7.40 15.86
C SER A 54 -5.72 8.73 15.34
N SER A 55 -5.72 9.74 16.23
CA SER A 55 -6.03 11.13 15.87
C SER A 55 -4.79 12.00 15.65
N ASP A 56 -3.60 11.49 16.00
CA ASP A 56 -2.34 12.22 15.93
C ASP A 56 -1.33 11.40 15.11
N ARG A 57 -0.92 11.98 13.98
CA ARG A 57 0.00 11.37 13.02
C ARG A 57 1.41 11.19 13.60
N ASP A 58 1.91 12.25 14.22
CA ASP A 58 3.29 12.25 14.71
C ASP A 58 3.45 11.32 15.90
N ALA A 59 2.46 11.29 16.80
CA ALA A 59 2.41 10.33 17.88
C ALA A 59 2.34 8.89 17.33
N PHE A 60 1.47 8.61 16.36
CA PHE A 60 1.37 7.30 15.72
C PHE A 60 2.70 6.86 15.10
N VAL A 61 3.34 7.73 14.31
CA VAL A 61 4.61 7.41 13.65
C VAL A 61 5.71 7.19 14.67
N SER A 62 5.81 8.04 15.70
CA SER A 62 6.80 7.90 16.78
C SER A 62 6.64 6.59 17.55
N ASP A 63 5.43 6.32 18.05
CA ASP A 63 5.16 5.15 18.89
C ASP A 63 5.42 3.84 18.13
N TRP A 64 4.93 3.77 16.89
CA TRP A 64 5.08 2.56 16.08
C TRP A 64 6.49 2.40 15.51
N SER A 65 7.22 3.48 15.21
CA SER A 65 8.60 3.37 14.74
C SER A 65 9.55 2.81 15.79
N LEU A 66 9.30 3.11 17.07
CA LEU A 66 10.06 2.65 18.22
C LEU A 66 9.58 1.30 18.77
N SER A 67 8.47 0.75 18.25
CA SER A 67 7.85 -0.44 18.79
C SER A 67 8.75 -1.67 18.64
N SER A 68 8.79 -2.50 19.70
CA SER A 68 9.51 -3.78 19.71
C SER A 68 8.99 -4.81 18.70
N VAL A 69 7.84 -4.58 18.07
CA VAL A 69 7.27 -5.47 17.04
C VAL A 69 8.18 -5.64 15.83
N TRP A 70 9.11 -4.72 15.60
CA TRP A 70 10.09 -4.79 14.51
C TRP A 70 11.25 -5.74 14.81
N GLY A 71 11.43 -6.14 16.06
CA GLY A 71 12.50 -7.04 16.49
C GLY A 71 13.90 -6.44 16.36
N ASP A 72 14.01 -5.11 16.41
CA ASP A 72 15.30 -4.42 16.36
C ASP A 72 16.04 -4.54 17.70
N ALA A 73 17.38 -4.41 17.65
CA ALA A 73 18.20 -4.26 18.84
C ALA A 73 17.85 -2.94 19.56
N PRO A 74 18.00 -2.85 20.90
CA PRO A 74 17.64 -1.65 21.67
C PRO A 74 18.28 -0.35 21.18
N ASP A 75 19.50 -0.43 20.61
CA ASP A 75 20.28 0.71 20.15
C ASP A 75 20.28 0.84 18.61
N ALA A 76 19.40 0.12 17.92
CA ALA A 76 19.34 0.19 16.46
C ALA A 76 18.74 1.51 15.99
N ASP A 77 19.36 2.10 14.97
CA ASP A 77 18.78 3.26 14.28
C ASP A 77 17.46 2.92 13.63
N ILE A 78 16.48 3.83 13.73
CA ILE A 78 15.18 3.67 13.09
C ILE A 78 15.35 3.93 11.59
N PRO A 79 15.01 2.93 10.73
CA PRO A 79 15.09 3.12 9.29
C PRO A 79 14.14 4.22 8.80
N ALA A 80 14.63 5.12 7.93
CA ALA A 80 13.83 6.21 7.38
C ALA A 80 12.63 5.70 6.57
N ASP A 81 12.77 4.56 5.88
CA ASP A 81 11.69 3.91 5.13
C ASP A 81 10.56 3.41 6.02
N ARG A 82 10.86 3.01 7.28
CA ARG A 82 9.82 2.67 8.27
C ARG A 82 9.00 3.89 8.66
N ILE A 83 9.65 5.02 8.91
CA ILE A 83 8.97 6.27 9.24
C ILE A 83 8.05 6.69 8.09
N ASP A 84 8.56 6.65 6.86
CA ASP A 84 7.81 6.98 5.66
C ASP A 84 6.61 6.03 5.43
N LEU A 85 6.81 4.73 5.63
CA LEU A 85 5.75 3.73 5.57
C LEU A 85 4.61 4.02 6.56
N LEU A 86 4.96 4.26 7.84
CA LEU A 86 3.97 4.54 8.89
C LEU A 86 3.21 5.84 8.59
N ALA A 87 3.91 6.87 8.14
CA ALA A 87 3.31 8.13 7.75
C ALA A 87 2.31 7.96 6.60
N ARG A 88 2.68 7.27 5.54
CA ARG A 88 1.79 7.00 4.39
C ARG A 88 0.61 6.11 4.77
N LEU A 89 0.83 5.13 5.65
CA LEU A 89 -0.25 4.28 6.13
C LEU A 89 -1.29 5.10 6.91
N TRP A 90 -0.83 5.98 7.80
CA TRP A 90 -1.72 6.85 8.56
C TRP A 90 -2.51 7.79 7.63
N ASP A 91 -1.84 8.39 6.64
CA ASP A 91 -2.47 9.29 5.68
C ASP A 91 -3.49 8.55 4.78
N ALA A 92 -3.23 7.31 4.41
CA ALA A 92 -4.09 6.52 3.52
C ALA A 92 -5.27 5.85 4.23
N ALA A 93 -5.12 5.47 5.50
CA ALA A 93 -6.12 4.68 6.23
C ALA A 93 -7.50 5.36 6.31
N PRO A 94 -7.63 6.67 6.62
CA PRO A 94 -8.92 7.34 6.74
C PRO A 94 -9.47 7.87 5.42
N LEU A 95 -8.75 7.78 4.28
CA LEU A 95 -9.16 8.42 3.04
C LEU A 95 -10.54 7.97 2.57
N PRO A 96 -11.46 8.92 2.28
CA PRO A 96 -12.74 8.61 1.67
C PRO A 96 -12.58 8.01 0.27
N ILE A 97 -13.50 7.13 -0.13
CA ILE A 97 -13.46 6.50 -1.46
C ILE A 97 -13.47 7.54 -2.60
N ARG A 98 -14.13 8.69 -2.41
CA ARG A 98 -14.13 9.80 -3.36
C ARG A 98 -12.72 10.33 -3.61
N ASP A 99 -11.92 10.53 -2.56
CA ASP A 99 -10.57 11.07 -2.67
C ASP A 99 -9.63 10.08 -3.34
N ILE A 100 -9.79 8.78 -3.03
CA ILE A 100 -9.08 7.70 -3.71
C ILE A 100 -9.38 7.73 -5.21
N ARG A 101 -10.64 7.87 -5.61
CA ARG A 101 -11.02 7.99 -7.02
C ARG A 101 -10.45 9.26 -7.67
N GLN A 102 -10.60 10.40 -7.01
CA GLN A 102 -10.09 11.67 -7.54
C GLN A 102 -8.60 11.65 -7.81
N HIS A 103 -7.82 10.95 -6.97
CA HIS A 103 -6.40 10.73 -7.21
C HIS A 103 -6.12 10.05 -8.55
N THR A 104 -6.98 9.14 -8.99
CA THR A 104 -6.83 8.47 -10.29
C THR A 104 -7.23 9.33 -11.49
N GLY A 105 -7.90 10.46 -11.29
CA GLY A 105 -8.47 11.30 -12.35
C GLY A 105 -9.68 10.67 -13.07
N LEU A 106 -10.18 9.52 -12.61
CA LEU A 106 -11.26 8.80 -13.27
C LEU A 106 -12.63 9.34 -12.87
N SER A 107 -13.58 9.33 -13.82
CA SER A 107 -14.99 9.52 -13.51
C SER A 107 -15.54 8.37 -12.66
N GLN A 108 -16.70 8.55 -12.01
CA GLN A 108 -17.34 7.48 -11.22
C GLN A 108 -17.56 6.22 -12.06
N SER A 109 -18.09 6.36 -13.26
CA SER A 109 -18.34 5.22 -14.15
C SER A 109 -17.04 4.52 -14.56
N ALA A 110 -16.01 5.27 -14.93
CA ALA A 110 -14.72 4.70 -15.33
C ALA A 110 -14.01 3.99 -14.16
N PHE A 111 -14.05 4.58 -12.97
CA PHE A 111 -13.49 3.97 -11.76
C PHE A 111 -14.24 2.69 -11.38
N ALA A 112 -15.58 2.74 -11.38
CA ALA A 112 -16.41 1.58 -11.11
C ALA A 112 -16.13 0.42 -12.07
N THR A 113 -16.03 0.71 -13.37
CA THR A 113 -15.69 -0.29 -14.40
C THR A 113 -14.28 -0.84 -14.18
N ARG A 114 -13.28 0.02 -13.94
CA ARG A 114 -11.88 -0.39 -13.75
C ARG A 114 -11.69 -1.36 -12.59
N TYR A 115 -12.41 -1.13 -11.48
CA TYR A 115 -12.29 -1.93 -10.25
C TYR A 115 -13.43 -2.93 -10.05
N CYS A 116 -14.24 -3.16 -11.08
CA CYS A 116 -15.36 -4.10 -11.07
C CYS A 116 -16.38 -3.84 -9.94
N ILE A 117 -16.59 -2.56 -9.61
CA ILE A 117 -17.54 -2.12 -8.60
C ILE A 117 -18.84 -1.72 -9.31
N PRO A 118 -20.03 -2.18 -8.85
CA PRO A 118 -21.27 -1.65 -9.39
C PRO A 118 -21.35 -0.13 -9.21
N THR A 119 -21.62 0.62 -10.28
CA THR A 119 -21.62 2.10 -10.26
C THR A 119 -22.51 2.65 -9.14
N ARG A 120 -23.70 2.06 -8.95
CA ARG A 120 -24.61 2.43 -7.87
C ARG A 120 -23.99 2.28 -6.48
N THR A 121 -23.22 1.21 -6.28
CA THR A 121 -22.51 0.97 -5.00
C THR A 121 -21.47 2.05 -4.74
N LEU A 122 -20.68 2.41 -5.75
CA LEU A 122 -19.70 3.49 -5.65
C LEU A 122 -20.37 4.83 -5.34
N GLU A 123 -21.47 5.15 -6.02
CA GLU A 123 -22.27 6.35 -5.75
C GLU A 123 -22.79 6.39 -4.32
N ASP A 124 -23.30 5.25 -3.80
CA ASP A 124 -23.81 5.17 -2.43
C ASP A 124 -22.67 5.39 -1.40
N TRP A 125 -21.47 4.86 -1.66
CA TRP A 125 -20.30 5.11 -0.83
C TRP A 125 -19.85 6.57 -0.86
N GLU A 126 -19.79 7.19 -2.04
CA GLU A 126 -19.37 8.59 -2.17
C GLU A 126 -20.37 9.58 -1.59
N ARG A 127 -21.65 9.22 -1.56
CA ARG A 127 -22.72 10.03 -0.93
C ARG A 127 -22.88 9.75 0.57
N GLY A 128 -22.17 8.75 1.11
CA GLY A 128 -22.30 8.37 2.52
C GLY A 128 -23.61 7.64 2.86
N VAL A 129 -24.36 7.16 1.84
CA VAL A 129 -25.57 6.34 2.05
C VAL A 129 -25.20 4.98 2.63
N ARG A 130 -24.05 4.46 2.23
CA ARG A 130 -23.43 3.25 2.76
C ARG A 130 -21.96 3.51 3.01
N ASN A 131 -21.40 2.84 4.01
CA ASN A 131 -19.96 2.90 4.25
C ASN A 131 -19.22 1.92 3.34
N CYS A 132 -18.16 2.38 2.69
CA CYS A 132 -17.20 1.50 2.07
C CYS A 132 -16.42 0.77 3.17
N PRO A 133 -16.29 -0.56 3.13
CA PRO A 133 -15.49 -1.28 4.11
C PRO A 133 -14.03 -0.79 4.13
N ASP A 134 -13.44 -0.67 5.32
CA ASP A 134 -12.09 -0.11 5.50
C ASP A 134 -11.04 -0.91 4.73
N TYR A 135 -11.10 -2.24 4.77
CA TYR A 135 -10.18 -3.09 4.01
C TYR A 135 -10.28 -2.86 2.50
N LEU A 136 -11.48 -2.58 1.98
CA LEU A 136 -11.69 -2.33 0.56
C LEU A 136 -11.17 -0.95 0.15
N ARG A 137 -11.35 0.06 1.00
CA ARG A 137 -10.74 1.39 0.78
C ARG A 137 -9.23 1.29 0.70
N LEU A 138 -8.60 0.52 1.61
CA LEU A 138 -7.16 0.28 1.60
C LEU A 138 -6.70 -0.43 0.32
N LEU A 139 -7.42 -1.48 -0.10
CA LEU A 139 -7.12 -2.19 -1.36
C LEU A 139 -7.22 -1.29 -2.58
N LEU A 140 -8.25 -0.42 -2.62
CA LEU A 140 -8.42 0.54 -3.70
C LEU A 140 -7.34 1.64 -3.67
N ALA A 141 -6.92 2.09 -2.49
CA ALA A 141 -5.81 3.03 -2.35
C ALA A 141 -4.49 2.43 -2.85
N GLN A 142 -4.23 1.15 -2.55
CA GLN A 142 -3.08 0.42 -3.12
C GLN A 142 -3.18 0.29 -4.64
N ALA A 143 -4.32 -0.17 -5.14
CA ALA A 143 -4.54 -0.40 -6.57
C ALA A 143 -4.49 0.90 -7.39
N SER A 144 -4.81 2.04 -6.78
CA SER A 144 -4.72 3.37 -7.39
C SER A 144 -3.34 4.03 -7.24
N GLY A 145 -2.40 3.40 -6.57
CA GLY A 145 -1.04 3.91 -6.38
C GLY A 145 -0.88 4.97 -5.28
N LEU A 146 -1.92 5.23 -4.49
CA LEU A 146 -1.85 6.14 -3.34
C LEU A 146 -1.00 5.59 -2.20
N TYR A 147 -1.03 4.29 -2.03
CA TYR A 147 -0.32 3.59 -0.98
C TYR A 147 0.27 2.30 -1.55
N THR A 148 1.53 2.05 -1.24
CA THR A 148 2.19 0.80 -1.60
C THR A 148 2.42 0.00 -0.33
N ARG A 149 1.84 -1.19 -0.26
CA ARG A 149 2.17 -2.14 0.80
C ARG A 149 3.57 -2.66 0.56
N PRO A 150 4.43 -2.67 1.58
CA PRO A 150 5.75 -3.27 1.48
C PRO A 150 5.66 -4.77 1.23
#